data_98590953c0070925d813efcad9c30901
#
_entry.id   98590953c0070925d813efcad9c30901
#
_cell.length_a   1.000
_cell.length_b   1.000
_cell.length_c   1.000
_cell.angle_alpha   90.00
_cell.angle_beta   90.00
_cell.angle_gamma   90.00
#
_symmetry.space_group_name_H-M   'P 1'
#
loop_
_entity.id
_entity.type
_entity.pdbx_description
1 polymer ?
#
loop_
_entity_poly.entity_id
_entity_poly.type
_entity_poly.pdbx_seq_one_letter_code
_entity_poly.pdbx_strand_id
1 'polypeptide(L)'
;MRMRLDLAVAQRFGLSRRAAREAVRSGKVDVDGTPADEPGVEVSTDARLEFRPDRPRRRRVRTRLSVLHEDRDVLVVDKPAGLLTVPTEAREKDTLWARALQYLHLRYGGRPYAGIVHRLDKDTSGAVVFARHRDALHALQDRFRTHAIDREYLALVAGSLPEKGVFDADLVREPGLRRSVARPGQTGRKAETHYRTLERFPGVALVSIRPRTGRTHQIRVHFSAAGHPVLGDKVYGAGTSADSAPRQMLHARGLGFPHPRTGEPLSVEAPIPEDFESALAALRSRKKSGPVKPGRFPKR
;
A
#
# COMPACT_ATOMS: atom_id res chain seq x y z
N MET A 1 10.92 -22.47 23.74
CA MET A 1 9.60 -22.77 24.33
C MET A 1 8.68 -21.58 24.09
N ARG A 2 7.35 -21.78 23.91
CA ARG A 2 6.40 -20.67 23.71
C ARG A 2 5.47 -20.55 24.91
N MET A 3 5.07 -19.33 25.24
CA MET A 3 4.23 -18.99 26.37
C MET A 3 3.30 -17.83 25.99
N ARG A 4 2.10 -17.81 26.58
CA ARG A 4 1.19 -16.66 26.36
C ARG A 4 1.78 -15.38 26.90
N LEU A 5 1.65 -14.29 26.15
CA LEU A 5 2.21 -12.99 26.52
C LEU A 5 1.76 -12.47 27.88
N ASP A 6 0.48 -12.62 28.23
CA ASP A 6 -0.04 -12.21 29.55
C ASP A 6 0.63 -12.97 30.71
N LEU A 7 1.00 -14.22 30.51
CA LEU A 7 1.71 -15.02 31.50
C LEU A 7 3.19 -14.63 31.58
N ALA A 8 3.84 -14.46 30.42
CA ALA A 8 5.23 -14.01 30.35
C ALA A 8 5.43 -12.64 31.02
N VAL A 9 4.51 -11.70 30.77
CA VAL A 9 4.52 -10.36 31.39
C VAL A 9 4.27 -10.44 32.90
N ALA A 10 3.28 -11.25 33.35
CA ALA A 10 3.01 -11.44 34.77
C ALA A 10 4.24 -11.96 35.51
N GLN A 11 4.90 -12.98 34.95
CA GLN A 11 6.09 -13.61 35.54
C GLN A 11 7.30 -12.67 35.52
N ARG A 12 7.55 -11.99 34.40
CA ARG A 12 8.75 -11.15 34.22
C ARG A 12 8.75 -9.89 35.09
N PHE A 13 7.56 -9.28 35.29
CA PHE A 13 7.41 -7.98 35.96
C PHE A 13 6.70 -8.05 37.31
N GLY A 14 6.45 -9.26 37.84
CA GLY A 14 5.80 -9.44 39.14
C GLY A 14 4.36 -8.92 39.19
N LEU A 15 3.64 -8.92 38.07
CA LEU A 15 2.27 -8.42 37.99
C LEU A 15 1.26 -9.52 38.19
N SER A 16 0.09 -9.17 38.76
CA SER A 16 -1.05 -10.11 38.74
C SER A 16 -1.47 -10.39 37.29
N ARG A 17 -2.06 -11.57 37.02
CA ARG A 17 -2.55 -11.91 35.65
C ARG A 17 -3.52 -10.87 35.10
N ARG A 18 -4.35 -10.26 35.95
CA ARG A 18 -5.25 -9.18 35.55
C ARG A 18 -4.49 -7.93 35.17
N ALA A 19 -3.49 -7.52 35.95
CA ALA A 19 -2.66 -6.37 35.68
C ALA A 19 -1.82 -6.56 34.41
N ALA A 20 -1.22 -7.75 34.20
CA ALA A 20 -0.49 -8.10 33.00
C ALA A 20 -1.36 -8.03 31.74
N ARG A 21 -2.58 -8.60 31.77
CA ARG A 21 -3.55 -8.49 30.68
C ARG A 21 -3.91 -7.05 30.36
N GLU A 22 -4.14 -6.25 31.40
CA GLU A 22 -4.47 -4.82 31.21
C GLU A 22 -3.26 -4.05 30.66
N ALA A 23 -2.05 -4.33 31.14
CA ALA A 23 -0.83 -3.74 30.63
C ALA A 23 -0.62 -4.03 29.13
N VAL A 24 -0.81 -5.29 28.71
CA VAL A 24 -0.75 -5.66 27.28
C VAL A 24 -1.87 -4.98 26.49
N ARG A 25 -3.14 -5.10 26.92
CA ARG A 25 -4.29 -4.49 26.22
C ARG A 25 -4.19 -2.98 26.09
N SER A 26 -3.55 -2.33 27.04
CA SER A 26 -3.33 -0.88 27.01
C SER A 26 -2.06 -0.48 26.25
N GLY A 27 -1.36 -1.44 25.61
CA GLY A 27 -0.16 -1.19 24.80
C GLY A 27 1.03 -0.70 25.62
N LYS A 28 1.10 -1.06 26.89
CA LYS A 28 2.20 -0.72 27.82
C LYS A 28 3.32 -1.74 27.81
N VAL A 29 3.23 -2.79 26.98
CA VAL A 29 4.22 -3.85 26.85
C VAL A 29 4.71 -3.88 25.43
N ASP A 30 6.03 -3.89 25.25
CA ASP A 30 6.70 -4.13 23.98
C ASP A 30 7.26 -5.57 23.97
N VAL A 31 7.16 -6.22 22.83
CA VAL A 31 7.77 -7.51 22.52
C VAL A 31 8.76 -7.26 21.38
N ASP A 32 10.04 -7.51 21.62
CA ASP A 32 11.12 -7.28 20.66
C ASP A 32 11.08 -5.87 20.06
N GLY A 33 10.82 -4.87 20.91
CA GLY A 33 10.72 -3.46 20.56
C GLY A 33 9.39 -3.02 19.93
N THR A 34 8.47 -3.96 19.66
CA THR A 34 7.15 -3.67 19.08
C THR A 34 6.05 -3.71 20.14
N PRO A 35 5.21 -2.67 20.25
CA PRO A 35 4.12 -2.66 21.20
C PRO A 35 3.08 -3.75 20.93
N ALA A 36 2.80 -4.58 21.94
CA ALA A 36 1.79 -5.62 21.89
C ALA A 36 0.48 -5.16 22.54
N ASP A 37 -0.66 -5.60 22.00
CA ASP A 37 -2.00 -5.28 22.52
C ASP A 37 -2.91 -6.52 22.68
N GLU A 38 -2.43 -7.69 22.33
CA GLU A 38 -3.16 -8.95 22.40
C GLU A 38 -2.56 -9.90 23.45
N PRO A 39 -3.19 -10.02 24.65
CA PRO A 39 -2.63 -10.80 25.77
C PRO A 39 -2.51 -12.31 25.52
N GLY A 40 -3.29 -12.83 24.56
CA GLY A 40 -3.34 -14.25 24.24
C GLY A 40 -2.28 -14.73 23.25
N VAL A 41 -1.53 -13.81 22.62
CA VAL A 41 -0.48 -14.16 21.66
C VAL A 41 0.62 -15.00 22.34
N GLU A 42 1.08 -16.02 21.65
CA GLU A 42 2.23 -16.82 22.11
C GLU A 42 3.54 -16.15 21.69
N VAL A 43 4.40 -15.92 22.65
CA VAL A 43 5.74 -15.36 22.48
C VAL A 43 6.81 -16.39 22.86
N SER A 44 8.01 -16.26 22.29
CA SER A 44 9.16 -17.05 22.75
C SER A 44 9.50 -16.70 24.19
N THR A 45 9.94 -17.69 24.98
CA THR A 45 10.49 -17.46 26.34
C THR A 45 11.70 -16.53 26.33
N ASP A 46 12.39 -16.42 25.19
CA ASP A 46 13.59 -15.58 25.00
C ASP A 46 13.24 -14.20 24.42
N ALA A 47 11.95 -13.93 24.15
CA ALA A 47 11.51 -12.63 23.64
C ALA A 47 11.84 -11.51 24.62
N ARG A 48 12.36 -10.40 24.10
CA ARG A 48 12.66 -9.22 24.90
C ARG A 48 11.37 -8.49 25.25
N LEU A 49 10.96 -8.57 26.51
CA LEU A 49 9.78 -7.89 27.02
C LEU A 49 10.19 -6.60 27.73
N GLU A 50 9.53 -5.49 27.38
CA GLU A 50 9.68 -4.19 28.06
C GLU A 50 8.31 -3.74 28.58
N PHE A 51 8.22 -3.41 29.88
CA PHE A 51 7.01 -2.85 30.49
C PHE A 51 7.20 -1.36 30.74
N ARG A 52 6.29 -0.54 30.19
CA ARG A 52 6.31 0.92 30.26
C ARG A 52 5.04 1.43 30.95
N PRO A 53 5.00 1.47 32.29
CA PRO A 53 3.80 1.83 33.06
C PRO A 53 3.31 3.25 32.73
N ASP A 54 4.22 4.18 32.43
CA ASP A 54 3.88 5.60 32.16
C ASP A 54 3.42 5.83 30.71
N ARG A 55 3.47 4.83 29.84
CA ARG A 55 2.96 4.96 28.49
C ARG A 55 1.45 5.21 28.52
N PRO A 56 0.94 6.23 27.75
CA PRO A 56 -0.49 6.46 27.63
C PRO A 56 -1.25 5.21 27.21
N ARG A 57 -2.43 4.99 27.81
CA ARG A 57 -3.30 3.84 27.46
C ARG A 57 -3.66 3.88 25.98
N ARG A 58 -3.37 2.81 25.25
CA ARG A 58 -3.89 2.59 23.90
C ARG A 58 -5.35 2.11 24.00
N ARG A 59 -6.27 2.83 23.35
CA ARG A 59 -7.66 2.39 23.22
C ARG A 59 -7.78 1.46 22.02
N ARG A 60 -8.48 0.33 22.17
CA ARG A 60 -8.93 -0.45 21.00
C ARG A 60 -9.90 0.41 20.20
N VAL A 61 -9.51 0.77 18.98
CA VAL A 61 -10.31 1.63 18.12
C VAL A 61 -10.86 0.80 16.97
N ARG A 62 -12.18 0.70 16.89
CA ARG A 62 -12.85 0.20 15.69
C ARG A 62 -12.92 1.37 14.69
N THR A 63 -12.03 1.41 13.73
CA THR A 63 -12.04 2.37 12.63
C THR A 63 -12.12 1.64 11.30
N ARG A 64 -12.52 2.37 10.25
CA ARG A 64 -12.43 1.90 8.86
C ARG A 64 -10.99 2.02 8.30
N LEU A 65 -9.98 1.93 9.14
CA LEU A 65 -8.57 2.02 8.79
C LEU A 65 -7.88 0.67 9.03
N SER A 66 -7.36 0.07 7.97
CA SER A 66 -6.52 -1.12 8.06
C SER A 66 -5.08 -0.70 8.31
N VAL A 67 -4.55 -1.00 9.48
CA VAL A 67 -3.17 -0.67 9.90
C VAL A 67 -2.27 -1.86 9.60
N LEU A 68 -1.22 -1.63 8.82
CA LEU A 68 -0.20 -2.62 8.46
C LEU A 68 0.99 -2.60 9.41
N HIS A 69 1.41 -1.39 9.81
CA HIS A 69 2.47 -1.18 10.80
C HIS A 69 2.23 0.12 11.57
N GLU A 70 2.54 0.12 12.84
CA GLU A 70 2.44 1.31 13.69
C GLU A 70 3.50 1.29 14.79
N ASP A 71 4.29 2.36 14.85
CA ASP A 71 5.19 2.64 15.97
C ASP A 71 5.11 4.12 16.41
N ARG A 72 6.15 4.63 17.08
CA ARG A 72 6.19 6.02 17.52
C ARG A 72 6.35 7.02 16.37
N ASP A 73 7.02 6.62 15.29
CA ASP A 73 7.49 7.49 14.24
C ASP A 73 6.66 7.38 12.95
N VAL A 74 6.10 6.18 12.68
CA VAL A 74 5.36 5.92 11.44
C VAL A 74 4.03 5.21 11.68
N LEU A 75 3.10 5.42 10.76
CA LEU A 75 1.85 4.69 10.62
C LEU A 75 1.74 4.25 9.16
N VAL A 76 1.84 2.94 8.90
CA VAL A 76 1.62 2.37 7.57
C VAL A 76 0.24 1.74 7.53
N VAL A 77 -0.53 2.08 6.51
CA VAL A 77 -1.93 1.66 6.38
C VAL A 77 -2.20 1.09 5.00
N ASP A 78 -3.15 0.17 4.91
CA ASP A 78 -3.68 -0.31 3.65
C ASP A 78 -4.84 0.58 3.18
N LYS A 79 -4.62 1.29 2.08
CA LYS A 79 -5.62 2.16 1.47
C LYS A 79 -6.58 1.34 0.62
N PRO A 80 -7.89 1.34 0.88
CA PRO A 80 -8.84 0.77 -0.05
C PRO A 80 -8.90 1.57 -1.35
N ALA A 81 -9.30 0.92 -2.44
CA ALA A 81 -9.65 1.61 -3.67
C ALA A 81 -10.90 2.50 -3.48
N GLY A 82 -11.05 3.52 -4.31
CA GLY A 82 -12.17 4.46 -4.24
C GLY A 82 -12.01 5.57 -3.19
N LEU A 83 -11.00 5.49 -2.31
CA LEU A 83 -10.72 6.48 -1.28
C LEU A 83 -9.57 7.40 -1.70
N LEU A 84 -9.76 8.71 -1.56
CA LEU A 84 -8.66 9.67 -1.73
C LEU A 84 -7.62 9.54 -0.61
N THR A 85 -6.34 9.70 -0.93
CA THR A 85 -5.28 9.73 0.11
C THR A 85 -5.38 10.99 0.94
N VAL A 86 -5.58 12.14 0.29
CA VAL A 86 -5.71 13.47 0.90
C VAL A 86 -6.85 14.24 0.23
N PRO A 87 -7.42 15.27 0.91
CA PRO A 87 -8.41 16.13 0.28
C PRO A 87 -7.88 16.80 -0.98
N THR A 88 -8.76 17.04 -1.95
CA THR A 88 -8.50 17.90 -3.11
C THR A 88 -9.00 19.34 -2.83
N GLU A 89 -9.05 20.17 -3.85
CA GLU A 89 -9.67 21.50 -3.77
C GLU A 89 -11.14 21.44 -3.36
N ALA A 90 -11.82 20.32 -3.63
CA ALA A 90 -13.21 20.07 -3.20
C ALA A 90 -13.37 19.80 -1.70
N ARG A 91 -12.26 19.71 -0.95
CA ARG A 91 -12.20 19.54 0.52
C ARG A 91 -13.00 18.35 1.03
N GLU A 92 -12.86 17.19 0.39
CA GLU A 92 -13.53 15.96 0.80
C GLU A 92 -13.22 15.63 2.26
N LYS A 93 -14.28 15.31 3.02
CA LYS A 93 -14.17 15.01 4.46
C LYS A 93 -13.65 13.60 4.73
N ASP A 94 -14.05 12.61 3.90
CA ASP A 94 -13.62 11.22 4.03
C ASP A 94 -12.41 10.96 3.12
N THR A 95 -11.23 10.97 3.71
CA THR A 95 -9.97 10.65 3.05
C THR A 95 -9.15 9.72 3.95
N LEU A 96 -8.17 9.04 3.38
CA LEU A 96 -7.28 8.18 4.15
C LEU A 96 -6.57 8.96 5.27
N TRP A 97 -6.12 10.17 4.97
CA TRP A 97 -5.50 11.06 5.93
C TRP A 97 -6.44 11.43 7.09
N ALA A 98 -7.71 11.77 6.79
CA ALA A 98 -8.71 12.06 7.83
C ALA A 98 -8.98 10.84 8.71
N ARG A 99 -9.07 9.64 8.11
CA ARG A 99 -9.21 8.38 8.85
C ARG A 99 -7.99 8.06 9.71
N ALA A 100 -6.77 8.35 9.23
CA ALA A 100 -5.54 8.20 10.00
C ALA A 100 -5.49 9.15 11.20
N LEU A 101 -5.87 10.41 11.02
CA LEU A 101 -5.99 11.38 12.13
C LEU A 101 -7.03 10.91 13.16
N GLN A 102 -8.21 10.50 12.71
CA GLN A 102 -9.26 9.99 13.60
C GLN A 102 -8.78 8.76 14.38
N TYR A 103 -8.11 7.82 13.70
CA TYR A 103 -7.53 6.64 14.33
C TYR A 103 -6.53 7.02 15.45
N LEU A 104 -5.58 7.91 15.15
CA LEU A 104 -4.57 8.36 16.10
C LEU A 104 -5.20 9.10 17.28
N HIS A 105 -6.21 9.96 17.03
CA HIS A 105 -6.95 10.66 18.08
C HIS A 105 -7.66 9.69 19.04
N LEU A 106 -8.40 8.73 18.48
CA LEU A 106 -9.12 7.75 19.27
C LEU A 106 -8.17 6.82 20.06
N ARG A 107 -6.99 6.51 19.49
CA ARG A 107 -6.02 5.59 20.10
C ARG A 107 -5.16 6.24 21.18
N TYR A 108 -4.78 7.51 20.99
CA TYR A 108 -3.82 8.21 21.85
C TYR A 108 -4.38 9.45 22.53
N GLY A 109 -5.51 9.97 22.06
CA GLY A 109 -6.06 11.26 22.53
C GLY A 109 -5.31 12.46 21.96
N GLY A 110 -5.59 13.63 22.51
CA GLY A 110 -4.91 14.88 22.17
C GLY A 110 -5.11 15.36 20.74
N ARG A 111 -4.15 16.14 20.22
CA ARG A 111 -4.08 16.57 18.83
C ARG A 111 -3.25 15.59 18.01
N PRO A 112 -3.86 14.74 17.17
CA PRO A 112 -3.13 13.78 16.38
C PRO A 112 -2.36 14.50 15.26
N TYR A 113 -1.23 13.89 14.86
CA TYR A 113 -0.47 14.32 13.70
C TYR A 113 -0.26 13.14 12.76
N ALA A 114 -0.59 13.33 11.48
CA ALA A 114 -0.30 12.41 10.40
C ALA A 114 0.31 13.19 9.24
N GLY A 115 1.63 13.22 9.17
CA GLY A 115 2.38 13.92 8.12
C GLY A 115 2.25 13.15 6.80
N ILE A 116 1.88 13.87 5.73
CA ILE A 116 1.70 13.29 4.39
C ILE A 116 3.06 13.15 3.73
N VAL A 117 3.52 11.90 3.58
CA VAL A 117 4.81 11.58 2.97
C VAL A 117 4.66 11.40 1.45
N HIS A 118 3.67 10.61 1.04
CA HIS A 118 3.33 10.34 -0.35
C HIS A 118 1.83 10.11 -0.51
N ARG A 119 1.40 9.85 -1.75
CA ARG A 119 0.00 9.59 -2.06
C ARG A 119 -0.16 8.50 -3.11
N LEU A 120 -1.29 7.81 -3.06
CA LEU A 120 -1.81 6.95 -4.11
C LEU A 120 -3.01 7.63 -4.78
N ASP A 121 -3.28 7.26 -6.02
CA ASP A 121 -4.50 7.68 -6.74
C ASP A 121 -5.75 7.15 -6.03
N LYS A 122 -6.90 7.79 -6.27
CA LYS A 122 -8.18 7.43 -5.65
C LYS A 122 -8.47 5.92 -5.73
N ASP A 123 -8.36 5.36 -6.93
CA ASP A 123 -8.73 3.98 -7.22
C ASP A 123 -7.56 2.99 -7.15
N THR A 124 -6.34 3.46 -6.82
CA THR A 124 -5.21 2.60 -6.47
C THR A 124 -5.33 2.17 -5.01
N SER A 125 -5.26 0.89 -4.74
CA SER A 125 -5.22 0.31 -3.38
C SER A 125 -3.80 0.06 -2.89
N GLY A 126 -3.61 -0.18 -1.58
CA GLY A 126 -2.37 -0.68 -1.02
C GLY A 126 -1.65 0.24 -0.03
N ALA A 127 -0.38 -0.04 0.24
CA ALA A 127 0.39 0.53 1.34
C ALA A 127 0.64 2.04 1.19
N VAL A 128 0.32 2.78 2.26
CA VAL A 128 0.60 4.21 2.40
C VAL A 128 1.21 4.46 3.78
N VAL A 129 2.32 5.21 3.85
CA VAL A 129 2.95 5.62 5.10
C VAL A 129 2.62 7.08 5.43
N PHE A 130 2.28 7.31 6.70
CA PHE A 130 2.18 8.63 7.33
C PHE A 130 3.27 8.76 8.40
N ALA A 131 3.85 9.95 8.51
CA ALA A 131 4.75 10.26 9.61
C ALA A 131 3.95 10.69 10.85
N ARG A 132 4.37 10.29 12.04
CA ARG A 132 3.66 10.60 13.29
C ARG A 132 4.16 11.87 14.00
N HIS A 133 5.21 12.50 13.50
CA HIS A 133 5.74 13.80 13.92
C HIS A 133 6.58 14.42 12.79
N ARG A 134 6.98 15.69 12.98
CA ARG A 134 7.65 16.49 11.95
C ARG A 134 9.01 15.93 11.52
N ASP A 135 9.82 15.47 12.48
CA ASP A 135 11.17 14.96 12.17
C ASP A 135 11.07 13.67 11.33
N ALA A 136 10.14 12.77 11.67
CA ALA A 136 9.86 11.60 10.87
C ALA A 136 9.36 11.97 9.47
N LEU A 137 8.54 13.03 9.35
CA LEU A 137 8.08 13.51 8.04
C LEU A 137 9.24 13.98 7.17
N HIS A 138 10.12 14.82 7.70
CA HIS A 138 11.28 15.32 6.96
C HIS A 138 12.20 14.16 6.54
N ALA A 139 12.53 13.26 7.46
CA ALA A 139 13.36 12.10 7.17
C ALA A 139 12.76 11.20 6.08
N LEU A 140 11.45 10.92 6.12
CA LEU A 140 10.79 10.12 5.08
C LEU A 140 10.71 10.85 3.75
N GLN A 141 10.39 12.15 3.75
CA GLN A 141 10.36 12.95 2.52
C GLN A 141 11.73 13.00 1.83
N ASP A 142 12.82 13.10 2.60
CA ASP A 142 14.18 13.01 2.07
C ASP A 142 14.45 11.65 1.42
N ARG A 143 14.03 10.55 2.05
CA ARG A 143 14.17 9.22 1.46
C ARG A 143 13.37 9.06 0.16
N PHE A 144 12.16 9.63 0.10
CA PHE A 144 11.40 9.68 -1.15
C PHE A 144 12.11 10.51 -2.23
N ARG A 145 12.71 11.64 -1.86
CA ARG A 145 13.45 12.54 -2.78
C ARG A 145 14.72 11.88 -3.31
N THR A 146 15.43 11.14 -2.47
CA THR A 146 16.69 10.43 -2.81
C THR A 146 16.46 9.04 -3.40
N HIS A 147 15.20 8.65 -3.63
CA HIS A 147 14.82 7.33 -4.14
C HIS A 147 15.25 6.15 -3.26
N ALA A 148 15.47 6.36 -1.97
CA ALA A 148 15.81 5.34 -0.98
C ALA A 148 14.56 4.59 -0.45
N ILE A 149 13.43 4.69 -1.15
CA ILE A 149 12.16 3.99 -0.87
C ILE A 149 11.97 2.90 -1.91
N ASP A 150 11.84 1.68 -1.48
CA ASP A 150 11.41 0.57 -2.35
C ASP A 150 9.89 0.52 -2.40
N ARG A 151 9.34 0.57 -3.62
CA ARG A 151 7.90 0.53 -3.88
C ARG A 151 7.61 -0.54 -4.90
N GLU A 152 6.79 -1.49 -4.51
CA GLU A 152 6.34 -2.53 -5.42
C GLU A 152 4.83 -2.43 -5.64
N TYR A 153 4.44 -2.43 -6.91
CA TYR A 153 3.05 -2.46 -7.32
C TYR A 153 2.76 -3.73 -8.09
N LEU A 154 1.53 -4.22 -8.00
CA LEU A 154 0.97 -5.20 -8.91
C LEU A 154 -0.04 -4.51 -9.82
N ALA A 155 -0.02 -4.88 -11.10
CA ALA A 155 -1.03 -4.43 -12.04
C ALA A 155 -1.45 -5.56 -13.00
N LEU A 156 -2.74 -5.52 -13.40
CA LEU A 156 -3.22 -6.24 -14.58
C LEU A 156 -3.23 -5.23 -15.74
N VAL A 157 -2.54 -5.56 -16.82
CA VAL A 157 -2.37 -4.67 -17.98
C VAL A 157 -2.80 -5.36 -19.26
N ALA A 158 -3.31 -4.61 -20.23
CA ALA A 158 -3.74 -5.14 -21.52
C ALA A 158 -2.55 -5.59 -22.38
N GLY A 159 -2.76 -6.64 -23.16
CA GLY A 159 -1.79 -7.15 -24.12
C GLY A 159 -0.73 -8.08 -23.51
N SER A 160 0.32 -8.33 -24.28
CA SER A 160 1.46 -9.16 -23.89
C SER A 160 2.72 -8.30 -23.84
N LEU A 161 3.44 -8.37 -22.74
CA LEU A 161 4.69 -7.62 -22.54
C LEU A 161 5.91 -8.57 -22.54
N PRO A 162 7.11 -8.06 -22.82
CA PRO A 162 8.37 -8.74 -22.53
C PRO A 162 8.45 -9.17 -21.07
N GLU A 163 9.37 -10.07 -20.74
CA GLU A 163 9.56 -10.55 -19.36
C GLU A 163 9.88 -9.41 -18.39
N LYS A 164 10.68 -8.46 -18.83
CA LYS A 164 11.05 -7.26 -18.09
C LYS A 164 11.23 -6.09 -19.04
N GLY A 165 11.08 -4.88 -18.50
CA GLY A 165 11.35 -3.65 -19.27
C GLY A 165 11.38 -2.41 -18.39
N VAL A 166 11.70 -1.31 -19.01
CA VAL A 166 11.78 0.02 -18.41
C VAL A 166 11.05 1.00 -19.31
N PHE A 167 10.18 1.80 -18.72
CA PHE A 167 9.65 3.00 -19.35
C PHE A 167 10.39 4.21 -18.77
N ASP A 168 11.20 4.86 -19.59
CA ASP A 168 11.95 6.07 -19.24
C ASP A 168 11.47 7.19 -20.18
N ALA A 169 10.40 7.85 -19.80
CA ALA A 169 9.79 8.90 -20.59
C ALA A 169 9.25 10.02 -19.68
N ASP A 170 9.63 11.24 -19.98
CA ASP A 170 9.20 12.42 -19.24
C ASP A 170 7.68 12.58 -19.28
N LEU A 171 7.09 13.03 -18.17
CA LEU A 171 5.67 13.28 -18.07
C LEU A 171 5.36 14.77 -18.04
N VAL A 172 4.35 15.16 -18.82
CA VAL A 172 3.81 16.52 -18.86
C VAL A 172 2.40 16.58 -18.29
N ARG A 173 2.02 17.78 -17.85
CA ARG A 173 0.67 18.08 -17.41
C ARG A 173 -0.17 18.49 -18.60
N GLU A 174 -1.29 17.81 -18.79
CA GLU A 174 -2.32 18.18 -19.74
C GLU A 174 -3.44 18.99 -19.05
N PRO A 175 -4.31 19.65 -19.79
CA PRO A 175 -5.48 20.30 -19.21
C PRO A 175 -6.27 19.38 -18.28
N GLY A 176 -6.76 19.92 -17.19
CA GLY A 176 -7.40 19.16 -16.12
C GLY A 176 -6.37 18.39 -15.28
N LEU A 177 -6.72 17.17 -14.89
CA LEU A 177 -5.88 16.29 -14.04
C LEU A 177 -5.06 15.27 -14.84
N ARG A 178 -5.17 15.26 -16.17
CA ARG A 178 -4.51 14.29 -17.02
C ARG A 178 -2.99 14.54 -17.11
N ARG A 179 -2.28 13.48 -17.46
CA ARG A 179 -0.84 13.50 -17.77
C ARG A 179 -0.64 12.77 -19.09
N SER A 180 0.42 13.11 -19.80
CA SER A 180 0.88 12.39 -20.99
C SER A 180 2.39 12.25 -20.98
N VAL A 181 2.90 11.38 -21.81
CA VAL A 181 4.34 11.33 -22.13
C VAL A 181 4.69 12.57 -22.95
N ALA A 182 5.81 13.22 -22.61
CA ALA A 182 6.32 14.37 -23.34
C ALA A 182 6.62 14.02 -24.81
N ARG A 183 6.24 14.90 -25.72
CA ARG A 183 6.58 14.78 -27.15
C ARG A 183 8.04 15.22 -27.38
N PRO A 184 8.68 14.78 -28.46
CA PRO A 184 10.01 15.29 -28.83
C PRO A 184 10.06 16.83 -28.78
N GLY A 185 11.05 17.39 -28.07
CA GLY A 185 11.19 18.83 -27.85
C GLY A 185 10.33 19.45 -26.76
N GLN A 186 9.43 18.68 -26.12
CA GLN A 186 8.62 19.18 -25.02
C GLN A 186 9.31 18.88 -23.66
N THR A 187 9.48 19.90 -22.82
CA THR A 187 10.05 19.75 -21.49
C THR A 187 9.04 19.10 -20.54
N GLY A 188 9.38 17.93 -20.02
CA GLY A 188 8.59 17.17 -19.04
C GLY A 188 9.30 17.01 -17.71
N ARG A 189 8.69 16.26 -16.81
CA ARG A 189 9.30 15.83 -15.56
C ARG A 189 9.79 14.40 -15.71
N LYS A 190 11.08 14.16 -15.43
CA LYS A 190 11.68 12.83 -15.51
C LYS A 190 10.83 11.80 -14.75
N ALA A 191 10.52 10.68 -15.43
CA ALA A 191 9.76 9.58 -14.89
C ALA A 191 10.33 8.25 -15.39
N GLU A 192 10.59 7.31 -14.46
CA GLU A 192 11.20 6.02 -14.75
C GLU A 192 10.43 4.92 -14.04
N THR A 193 9.98 3.91 -14.79
CA THR A 193 9.14 2.80 -14.29
C THR A 193 9.70 1.47 -14.79
N HIS A 194 10.24 0.66 -13.88
CA HIS A 194 10.67 -0.71 -14.15
C HIS A 194 9.51 -1.67 -13.96
N TYR A 195 9.43 -2.71 -14.77
CA TYR A 195 8.46 -3.77 -14.60
C TYR A 195 9.05 -5.15 -14.88
N ARG A 196 8.40 -6.17 -14.30
CA ARG A 196 8.60 -7.60 -14.60
C ARG A 196 7.24 -8.23 -14.80
N THR A 197 7.08 -8.97 -15.90
CA THR A 197 5.88 -9.79 -16.15
C THR A 197 5.94 -11.04 -15.26
N LEU A 198 4.93 -11.21 -14.41
CA LEU A 198 4.81 -12.36 -13.51
C LEU A 198 4.01 -13.49 -14.16
N GLU A 199 2.88 -13.17 -14.79
CA GLU A 199 2.03 -14.13 -15.48
C GLU A 199 1.49 -13.55 -16.78
N ARG A 200 1.30 -14.41 -17.79
CA ARG A 200 0.67 -14.04 -19.07
C ARG A 200 -0.62 -14.81 -19.26
N PHE A 201 -1.64 -14.11 -19.70
CA PHE A 201 -2.97 -14.60 -20.06
C PHE A 201 -3.33 -14.16 -21.47
N PRO A 202 -4.35 -14.75 -22.12
CA PRO A 202 -4.84 -14.24 -23.41
C PRO A 202 -5.24 -12.76 -23.33
N GLY A 203 -4.46 -11.88 -23.97
CA GLY A 203 -4.70 -10.45 -24.01
C GLY A 203 -4.45 -9.67 -22.73
N VAL A 204 -3.89 -10.28 -21.68
CA VAL A 204 -3.63 -9.63 -20.37
C VAL A 204 -2.32 -10.13 -19.78
N ALA A 205 -1.60 -9.27 -19.06
CA ALA A 205 -0.46 -9.66 -18.24
C ALA A 205 -0.59 -9.18 -16.80
N LEU A 206 -0.18 -10.01 -15.84
CA LEU A 206 0.10 -9.60 -14.46
C LEU A 206 1.55 -9.14 -14.41
N VAL A 207 1.77 -7.92 -13.91
CA VAL A 207 3.11 -7.34 -13.81
C VAL A 207 3.41 -6.86 -12.38
N SER A 208 4.66 -7.07 -11.92
CA SER A 208 5.25 -6.37 -10.78
C SER A 208 5.96 -5.13 -11.32
N ILE A 209 5.76 -3.99 -10.66
CA ILE A 209 6.23 -2.68 -11.11
C ILE A 209 6.98 -1.99 -9.98
N ARG A 210 8.19 -1.49 -10.29
CA ARG A 210 9.02 -0.72 -9.34
C ARG A 210 9.33 0.65 -9.94
N PRO A 211 8.51 1.68 -9.62
CA PRO A 211 8.77 3.03 -10.11
C PRO A 211 9.96 3.66 -9.35
N ARG A 212 10.96 4.15 -10.08
CA ARG A 212 12.08 4.90 -9.52
C ARG A 212 11.68 6.32 -9.12
N THR A 213 10.81 6.93 -9.88
CA THR A 213 10.23 8.26 -9.60
C THR A 213 8.79 8.13 -9.11
N GLY A 214 8.14 9.23 -8.69
CA GLY A 214 6.78 9.22 -8.16
C GLY A 214 5.91 10.35 -8.73
N ARG A 215 5.77 10.40 -10.07
CA ARG A 215 4.91 11.42 -10.70
C ARG A 215 3.45 11.01 -10.66
N THR A 216 2.57 12.00 -10.65
CA THR A 216 1.12 11.76 -10.67
C THR A 216 0.75 10.88 -11.86
N HIS A 217 0.00 9.79 -11.62
CA HIS A 217 -0.46 8.83 -12.61
C HIS A 217 0.67 8.12 -13.40
N GLN A 218 1.92 8.18 -12.93
CA GLN A 218 3.10 7.73 -13.69
C GLN A 218 2.95 6.34 -14.30
N ILE A 219 2.66 5.33 -13.49
CA ILE A 219 2.51 3.93 -13.95
C ILE A 219 1.44 3.84 -15.03
N ARG A 220 0.29 4.43 -14.78
CA ARG A 220 -0.88 4.40 -15.67
C ARG A 220 -0.58 5.04 -17.04
N VAL A 221 0.09 6.19 -17.02
CA VAL A 221 0.49 6.90 -18.23
C VAL A 221 1.54 6.12 -19.03
N HIS A 222 2.58 5.63 -18.38
CA HIS A 222 3.65 4.87 -19.05
C HIS A 222 3.11 3.62 -19.74
N PHE A 223 2.32 2.82 -19.00
CA PHE A 223 1.74 1.60 -19.58
C PHE A 223 0.73 1.91 -20.70
N SER A 224 -0.10 2.94 -20.55
CA SER A 224 -1.02 3.35 -21.60
C SER A 224 -0.29 3.86 -22.86
N ALA A 225 0.74 4.68 -22.71
CA ALA A 225 1.54 5.20 -23.83
C ALA A 225 2.28 4.07 -24.57
N ALA A 226 2.65 3.01 -23.87
CA ALA A 226 3.26 1.81 -24.46
C ALA A 226 2.24 0.85 -25.11
N GLY A 227 0.94 1.18 -25.14
CA GLY A 227 -0.10 0.32 -25.69
C GLY A 227 -0.59 -0.80 -24.76
N HIS A 228 -0.21 -0.76 -23.49
CA HIS A 228 -0.54 -1.74 -22.45
C HIS A 228 -1.29 -1.13 -21.27
N PRO A 229 -2.43 -0.44 -21.44
CA PRO A 229 -3.10 0.25 -20.36
C PRO A 229 -3.47 -0.68 -19.22
N VAL A 230 -3.50 -0.14 -18.01
CA VAL A 230 -3.99 -0.86 -16.82
C VAL A 230 -5.47 -1.19 -17.01
N LEU A 231 -5.88 -2.43 -16.76
CA LEU A 231 -7.28 -2.85 -16.88
C LEU A 231 -8.17 -2.03 -15.93
N GLY A 232 -9.34 -1.62 -16.42
CA GLY A 232 -10.29 -0.82 -15.66
C GLY A 232 -9.88 0.64 -15.47
N ASP A 233 -8.82 1.13 -16.12
CA ASP A 233 -8.42 2.53 -16.06
C ASP A 233 -9.31 3.39 -16.97
N LYS A 234 -10.26 4.09 -16.39
CA LYS A 234 -11.22 4.94 -17.10
C LYS A 234 -10.62 6.23 -17.67
N VAL A 235 -9.40 6.59 -17.28
CA VAL A 235 -8.73 7.84 -17.74
C VAL A 235 -7.74 7.56 -18.86
N TYR A 236 -6.97 6.48 -18.74
CA TYR A 236 -5.89 6.12 -19.66
C TYR A 236 -6.12 4.77 -20.36
N GLY A 237 -7.17 4.04 -20.00
CA GLY A 237 -7.59 2.84 -20.74
C GLY A 237 -8.11 3.21 -22.13
N ALA A 238 -7.94 2.30 -23.09
CA ALA A 238 -8.44 2.42 -24.46
C ALA A 238 -9.38 1.26 -24.79
N GLY A 239 -10.52 1.54 -25.43
CA GLY A 239 -11.48 0.53 -25.88
C GLY A 239 -11.95 -0.37 -24.72
N THR A 240 -11.98 -1.68 -24.94
CA THR A 240 -12.48 -2.69 -24.01
C THR A 240 -11.64 -2.81 -22.72
N SER A 241 -10.41 -2.30 -22.68
CA SER A 241 -9.58 -2.35 -21.47
C SER A 241 -10.09 -1.45 -20.35
N ALA A 242 -10.76 -0.33 -20.67
CA ALA A 242 -11.32 0.59 -19.69
C ALA A 242 -12.49 -0.03 -18.90
N ASP A 243 -13.26 -0.92 -19.54
CA ASP A 243 -14.46 -1.54 -18.95
C ASP A 243 -14.24 -2.98 -18.51
N SER A 244 -13.03 -3.51 -18.67
CA SER A 244 -12.69 -4.90 -18.37
C SER A 244 -12.60 -5.22 -16.87
N ALA A 245 -12.63 -4.19 -16.01
CA ALA A 245 -12.57 -4.32 -14.56
C ALA A 245 -13.27 -3.15 -13.87
N PRO A 246 -13.74 -3.30 -12.62
CA PRO A 246 -14.54 -2.28 -11.94
C PRO A 246 -13.76 -0.98 -11.66
N ARG A 247 -12.44 -1.06 -11.60
CA ARG A 247 -11.51 0.06 -11.39
C ARG A 247 -10.16 -0.25 -12.04
N GLN A 248 -9.25 0.70 -12.01
CA GLN A 248 -7.86 0.43 -12.39
C GLN A 248 -7.26 -0.69 -11.51
N MET A 249 -6.89 -1.80 -12.13
CA MET A 249 -6.27 -2.94 -11.46
C MET A 249 -4.81 -2.63 -11.17
N LEU A 250 -4.58 -1.71 -10.23
CA LEU A 250 -3.29 -1.26 -9.74
C LEU A 250 -3.31 -1.27 -8.20
N HIS A 251 -2.32 -1.94 -7.61
CA HIS A 251 -2.21 -2.14 -6.17
C HIS A 251 -0.77 -1.91 -5.69
N ALA A 252 -0.57 -1.02 -4.75
CA ALA A 252 0.71 -0.77 -4.08
C ALA A 252 0.95 -1.87 -3.03
N ARG A 253 1.51 -3.00 -3.47
CA ARG A 253 1.69 -4.19 -2.67
C ARG A 253 2.75 -4.02 -1.59
N GLY A 254 3.92 -3.49 -1.95
CA GLY A 254 5.09 -3.43 -1.08
C GLY A 254 5.60 -2.00 -0.89
N LEU A 255 5.99 -1.69 0.35
CA LEU A 255 6.61 -0.45 0.72
C LEU A 255 7.77 -0.72 1.68
N GLY A 256 9.01 -0.47 1.23
CA GLY A 256 10.22 -0.65 2.01
C GLY A 256 11.00 0.66 2.15
N PHE A 257 11.47 0.96 3.36
CA PHE A 257 12.27 2.16 3.64
C PHE A 257 13.11 2.00 4.91
N PRO A 258 14.25 2.71 5.03
CA PRO A 258 14.94 2.81 6.31
C PRO A 258 14.06 3.54 7.32
N HIS A 259 13.89 2.99 8.51
CA HIS A 259 13.08 3.61 9.56
C HIS A 259 13.59 5.04 9.89
N PRO A 260 12.72 6.06 10.02
CA PRO A 260 13.15 7.46 10.10
C PRO A 260 14.06 7.77 11.31
N ARG A 261 13.92 7.05 12.40
CA ARG A 261 14.71 7.27 13.62
C ARG A 261 15.88 6.32 13.74
N THR A 262 15.69 5.00 13.50
CA THR A 262 16.73 3.98 13.74
C THR A 262 17.60 3.72 12.52
N GLY A 263 17.11 4.05 11.31
CA GLY A 263 17.78 3.71 10.06
C GLY A 263 17.64 2.25 9.65
N GLU A 264 17.05 1.39 10.49
CA GLU A 264 16.88 -0.03 10.19
C GLU A 264 15.89 -0.24 9.05
N PRO A 265 16.07 -1.26 8.21
CA PRO A 265 15.13 -1.56 7.14
C PRO A 265 13.74 -1.92 7.69
N LEU A 266 12.71 -1.21 7.24
CA LEU A 266 11.31 -1.55 7.48
C LEU A 266 10.64 -1.87 6.16
N SER A 267 10.08 -3.08 6.04
CA SER A 267 9.34 -3.52 4.86
C SER A 267 7.94 -3.97 5.27
N VAL A 268 6.94 -3.50 4.53
CA VAL A 268 5.53 -3.77 4.80
C VAL A 268 4.85 -4.19 3.51
N GLU A 269 4.04 -5.24 3.57
CA GLU A 269 3.20 -5.69 2.46
C GLU A 269 1.72 -5.42 2.75
N ALA A 270 1.01 -4.87 1.77
CA ALA A 270 -0.44 -4.78 1.78
C ALA A 270 -1.06 -6.04 1.17
N PRO A 271 -2.12 -6.61 1.78
CA PRO A 271 -2.81 -7.75 1.22
C PRO A 271 -3.45 -7.39 -0.13
N ILE A 272 -3.42 -8.32 -1.08
CA ILE A 272 -4.09 -8.13 -2.38
C ILE A 272 -5.60 -8.02 -2.12
N PRO A 273 -6.28 -6.98 -2.61
CA PRO A 273 -7.70 -6.80 -2.35
C PRO A 273 -8.56 -7.79 -3.16
N GLU A 274 -9.72 -8.13 -2.60
CA GLU A 274 -10.62 -9.16 -3.13
C GLU A 274 -11.00 -8.96 -4.61
N ASP A 275 -11.24 -7.72 -5.03
CA ASP A 275 -11.57 -7.40 -6.42
C ASP A 275 -10.41 -7.71 -7.39
N PHE A 276 -9.17 -7.47 -6.94
CA PHE A 276 -7.97 -7.81 -7.70
C PHE A 276 -7.74 -9.32 -7.74
N GLU A 277 -7.89 -10.01 -6.59
CA GLU A 277 -7.79 -11.48 -6.52
C GLU A 277 -8.85 -12.15 -7.38
N SER A 278 -10.09 -11.67 -7.36
CA SER A 278 -11.19 -12.19 -8.18
C SER A 278 -10.91 -12.03 -9.67
N ALA A 279 -10.40 -10.86 -10.10
CA ALA A 279 -10.00 -10.62 -11.48
C ALA A 279 -8.88 -11.57 -11.92
N LEU A 280 -7.87 -11.76 -11.06
CA LEU A 280 -6.75 -12.67 -11.32
C LEU A 280 -7.21 -14.13 -11.38
N ALA A 281 -8.07 -14.57 -10.48
CA ALA A 281 -8.64 -15.92 -10.47
C ALA A 281 -9.44 -16.21 -11.76
N ALA A 282 -10.24 -15.24 -12.22
CA ALA A 282 -10.98 -15.37 -13.47
C ALA A 282 -10.05 -15.52 -14.70
N LEU A 283 -8.94 -14.77 -14.73
CA LEU A 283 -7.94 -14.90 -15.79
C LEU A 283 -7.24 -16.27 -15.77
N ARG A 284 -6.89 -16.77 -14.58
CA ARG A 284 -6.28 -18.09 -14.40
C ARG A 284 -7.21 -19.23 -14.81
N SER A 285 -8.50 -19.13 -14.53
CA SER A 285 -9.52 -20.10 -14.93
C SER A 285 -9.64 -20.15 -16.45
N ARG A 286 -9.72 -18.99 -17.14
CA ARG A 286 -9.77 -18.91 -18.61
C ARG A 286 -8.53 -19.50 -19.27
N LYS A 287 -7.35 -19.33 -18.68
CA LYS A 287 -6.11 -19.92 -19.18
C LYS A 287 -6.12 -21.44 -19.14
N LYS A 288 -6.74 -22.03 -18.12
CA LYS A 288 -6.87 -23.50 -17.97
C LYS A 288 -7.88 -24.14 -18.98
N SER A 289 -8.93 -23.38 -19.34
CA SER A 289 -10.01 -23.86 -20.22
C SER A 289 -9.61 -23.89 -21.69
N GLY A 290 -8.45 -23.38 -22.10
CA GLY A 290 -8.00 -23.32 -23.50
C GLY A 290 -8.85 -22.36 -24.36
N PRO A 291 -8.45 -22.07 -25.62
CA PRO A 291 -9.26 -21.27 -26.52
C PRO A 291 -10.55 -22.06 -26.86
N VAL A 292 -11.71 -21.45 -26.60
CA VAL A 292 -13.00 -21.96 -27.10
C VAL A 292 -12.89 -22.06 -28.62
N LYS A 293 -12.90 -23.27 -29.19
CA LYS A 293 -12.95 -23.45 -30.64
C LYS A 293 -14.18 -22.75 -31.17
N PRO A 294 -14.04 -21.85 -32.19
CA PRO A 294 -15.23 -21.25 -32.80
C PRO A 294 -16.11 -22.36 -33.33
N GLY A 295 -17.36 -22.41 -32.86
CA GLY A 295 -18.34 -23.37 -33.31
C GLY A 295 -18.45 -23.32 -34.83
N ARG A 296 -18.32 -24.44 -35.51
CA ARG A 296 -18.65 -24.60 -36.94
C ARG A 296 -20.12 -24.20 -37.09
N PHE A 297 -20.38 -23.09 -37.76
CA PHE A 297 -21.71 -22.79 -38.27
C PHE A 297 -22.06 -23.85 -39.33
N PRO A 298 -23.21 -24.50 -39.26
CA PRO A 298 -23.65 -25.40 -40.33
C PRO A 298 -23.86 -24.56 -41.59
N LYS A 299 -23.20 -24.95 -42.67
CA LYS A 299 -23.48 -24.41 -44.01
C LYS A 299 -24.92 -24.78 -44.38
N ARG A 300 -25.75 -23.79 -44.65
CA ARG A 300 -27.00 -23.97 -45.44
C ARG A 300 -26.68 -23.72 -46.91
#